data_d082ad3690a62ce0e4c053de3923fc52
#
_entry.id   d082ad3690a62ce0e4c053de3923fc52
#
_cell.length_a   1.000
_cell.length_b   1.000
_cell.length_c   1.000
_cell.angle_alpha   90.00
_cell.angle_beta   90.00
_cell.angle_gamma   90.00
#
_symmetry.space_group_name_H-M   'P 1'
#
loop_
_entity.id
_entity.type
_entity.pdbx_description
1 polymer ?
#
loop_
_entity_poly.entity_id
_entity_poly.type
_entity_poly.pdbx_seq_one_letter_code
_entity_poly.pdbx_strand_id
1 'polypeptide(L)'
;VIKLNGKRRKPYAARITTGWKDGKQVRKYIGYYDSPSKALIALAEYHQGGYDVDLSKLTLGEVYDRWISRIEHKSTKNTLNSHNMARIRFGNMANVPIAKLKADHLQDWMDSIELKPSSKIRLKSTMNQLFNYAIKNSIIKTNYAQYIEIDEKIEKTGKIFTDEEIKTLWENKNDPTVRWVLILIYTGMRIGELLQMTTTTMFLESGYMVGGLKTEAGKDRVIPIHNAIMPLVKEQLGRSKQLMRNSHGNKLTYQTALRHFDALMEKYGWEHKPHDTRKTAVSLMHTAGIPIETVRIIVGHSGKGVTEKVYLTKTPSELVEAVNKISITY
;
A
#
# COMPACT_ATOMS: atom_id res chain seq x y z
N VAL A 1 -14.37 46.16 2.96
CA VAL A 1 -14.75 46.42 1.53
C VAL A 1 -14.51 47.89 1.22
N ILE A 2 -13.95 48.18 0.06
CA ILE A 2 -13.75 49.55 -0.45
C ILE A 2 -14.33 49.69 -1.85
N LYS A 3 -14.78 50.90 -2.18
CA LYS A 3 -15.13 51.28 -3.54
C LYS A 3 -13.91 51.91 -4.22
N LEU A 4 -13.59 51.44 -5.39
CA LEU A 4 -12.45 51.92 -6.18
C LEU A 4 -12.91 53.05 -7.11
N ASN A 5 -12.05 54.04 -7.32
CA ASN A 5 -12.35 55.16 -8.20
C ASN A 5 -12.26 54.76 -9.69
N GLY A 6 -13.03 55.49 -10.54
CA GLY A 6 -13.05 55.31 -11.99
C GLY A 6 -14.16 54.38 -12.49
N LYS A 7 -14.42 54.38 -13.80
CA LYS A 7 -15.41 53.51 -14.47
C LYS A 7 -14.86 52.08 -14.55
N ARG A 8 -15.20 51.24 -13.57
CA ARG A 8 -14.75 49.85 -13.49
C ARG A 8 -15.93 48.87 -13.55
N ARG A 9 -15.79 47.76 -14.26
CA ARG A 9 -16.77 46.68 -14.31
C ARG A 9 -17.01 46.05 -12.93
N LYS A 10 -15.96 46.05 -12.07
CA LYS A 10 -15.97 45.52 -10.69
C LYS A 10 -15.42 46.61 -9.74
N PRO A 11 -16.25 47.56 -9.31
CA PRO A 11 -15.81 48.72 -8.55
C PRO A 11 -15.57 48.45 -7.05
N TYR A 12 -15.96 47.29 -6.52
CA TYR A 12 -15.82 46.98 -5.10
C TYR A 12 -14.69 45.97 -4.89
N ALA A 13 -13.80 46.26 -3.92
CA ALA A 13 -12.72 45.35 -3.56
C ALA A 13 -12.84 44.90 -2.08
N ALA A 14 -12.74 43.62 -1.86
CA ALA A 14 -12.50 43.05 -0.54
C ALA A 14 -10.99 43.04 -0.30
N ARG A 15 -10.53 43.67 0.80
CA ARG A 15 -9.11 43.68 1.20
C ARG A 15 -8.96 43.51 2.69
N ILE A 16 -7.84 42.95 3.09
CA ILE A 16 -7.42 42.76 4.50
C ILE A 16 -6.09 43.45 4.76
N THR A 17 -5.81 43.71 6.01
CA THR A 17 -4.47 44.13 6.48
C THR A 17 -3.75 42.87 6.95
N THR A 18 -2.60 42.56 6.33
CA THR A 18 -1.80 41.36 6.67
C THR A 18 -0.65 41.65 7.62
N GLY A 19 -0.39 42.95 7.90
CA GLY A 19 0.68 43.39 8.81
C GLY A 19 0.96 44.87 8.68
N TRP A 20 2.05 45.32 9.33
CA TRP A 20 2.57 46.67 9.27
C TRP A 20 4.06 46.62 8.88
N LYS A 21 4.46 47.47 7.95
CA LYS A 21 5.85 47.65 7.55
C LYS A 21 6.14 49.17 7.50
N ASP A 22 7.16 49.59 8.19
CA ASP A 22 7.58 51.00 8.28
C ASP A 22 6.42 51.96 8.64
N GLY A 23 5.59 51.59 9.60
CA GLY A 23 4.43 52.35 10.06
C GLY A 23 3.24 52.36 9.09
N LYS A 24 3.33 51.67 7.94
CA LYS A 24 2.27 51.58 6.94
C LYS A 24 1.62 50.20 6.93
N GLN A 25 0.29 50.18 6.74
CA GLN A 25 -0.46 48.90 6.61
C GLN A 25 -0.08 48.17 5.34
N VAL A 26 0.35 46.92 5.47
CA VAL A 26 0.48 45.98 4.34
C VAL A 26 -0.91 45.40 4.10
N ARG A 27 -1.43 45.62 2.89
CA ARG A 27 -2.80 45.28 2.52
C ARG A 27 -2.81 44.23 1.42
N LYS A 28 -3.62 43.18 1.58
CA LYS A 28 -3.87 42.15 0.57
C LYS A 28 -5.29 42.27 0.03
N TYR A 29 -5.45 42.28 -1.29
CA TYR A 29 -6.77 42.25 -1.94
C TYR A 29 -7.21 40.79 -2.10
N ILE A 30 -8.43 40.47 -1.59
CA ILE A 30 -9.07 39.17 -1.71
C ILE A 30 -9.69 39.01 -3.11
N GLY A 31 -10.30 40.09 -3.62
CA GLY A 31 -10.89 40.08 -4.95
C GLY A 31 -11.60 41.40 -5.29
N TYR A 32 -12.09 41.48 -6.55
CA TYR A 32 -12.86 42.62 -7.07
C TYR A 32 -14.24 42.15 -7.49
N TYR A 33 -15.29 42.93 -7.11
CA TYR A 33 -16.68 42.52 -7.21
C TYR A 33 -17.53 43.64 -7.83
N ASP A 34 -18.65 43.24 -8.43
CA ASP A 34 -19.63 44.13 -9.05
C ASP A 34 -20.56 44.82 -8.03
N SER A 35 -20.67 44.24 -6.83
CA SER A 35 -21.50 44.79 -5.74
C SER A 35 -20.79 44.74 -4.39
N PRO A 36 -21.13 45.66 -3.45
CA PRO A 36 -20.57 45.67 -2.10
C PRO A 36 -20.94 44.39 -1.32
N SER A 37 -22.14 43.84 -1.55
CA SER A 37 -22.61 42.61 -0.89
C SER A 37 -21.74 41.43 -1.25
N LYS A 38 -21.39 41.22 -2.53
CA LYS A 38 -20.50 40.15 -2.97
C LYS A 38 -19.09 40.30 -2.39
N ALA A 39 -18.60 41.54 -2.29
CA ALA A 39 -17.31 41.82 -1.68
C ALA A 39 -17.31 41.53 -0.16
N LEU A 40 -18.46 41.82 0.51
CA LEU A 40 -18.64 41.54 1.94
C LEU A 40 -18.71 40.02 2.22
N ILE A 41 -19.48 39.29 1.40
CA ILE A 41 -19.57 37.81 1.48
C ILE A 41 -18.17 37.18 1.33
N ALA A 42 -17.40 37.61 0.33
CA ALA A 42 -16.05 37.09 0.13
C ALA A 42 -15.10 37.44 1.29
N LEU A 43 -15.27 38.59 1.93
CA LEU A 43 -14.53 38.98 3.13
C LEU A 43 -14.94 38.12 4.33
N ALA A 44 -16.23 37.87 4.51
CA ALA A 44 -16.73 36.97 5.56
C ALA A 44 -16.24 35.52 5.37
N GLU A 45 -16.31 35.00 4.16
CA GLU A 45 -15.77 33.68 3.80
C GLU A 45 -14.27 33.58 4.06
N TYR A 46 -13.52 34.62 3.76
CA TYR A 46 -12.09 34.68 4.07
C TYR A 46 -11.84 34.60 5.58
N HIS A 47 -12.59 35.34 6.40
CA HIS A 47 -12.43 35.33 7.85
C HIS A 47 -12.95 34.05 8.51
N GLN A 48 -14.00 33.44 7.98
CA GLN A 48 -14.56 32.18 8.51
C GLN A 48 -13.74 30.95 8.15
N GLY A 49 -12.94 30.98 7.09
CA GLY A 49 -12.34 29.81 6.52
C GLY A 49 -10.82 29.70 6.62
N GLY A 50 -10.08 30.71 7.07
CA GLY A 50 -8.62 30.71 6.99
C GLY A 50 -8.09 30.49 5.54
N TYR A 51 -8.91 30.75 4.53
CA TYR A 51 -8.72 30.41 3.14
C TYR A 51 -7.86 31.47 2.45
N ASP A 52 -6.69 31.09 1.98
CA ASP A 52 -5.84 31.96 1.17
C ASP A 52 -6.30 31.94 -0.29
N VAL A 53 -6.79 33.09 -0.79
CA VAL A 53 -7.28 33.24 -2.17
C VAL A 53 -6.21 32.89 -3.21
N ASP A 54 -4.94 33.13 -2.90
CA ASP A 54 -3.85 32.78 -3.79
C ASP A 54 -3.60 31.27 -3.82
N LEU A 55 -3.79 30.59 -2.67
CA LEU A 55 -3.72 29.12 -2.60
C LEU A 55 -4.85 28.46 -3.36
N SER A 56 -6.03 29.11 -3.48
CA SER A 56 -7.18 28.56 -4.24
C SER A 56 -6.92 28.46 -5.75
N LYS A 57 -5.92 29.17 -6.25
CA LYS A 57 -5.52 29.11 -7.65
C LYS A 57 -4.58 27.95 -7.96
N LEU A 58 -4.05 27.29 -6.93
CA LEU A 58 -3.14 26.16 -7.12
C LEU A 58 -3.84 25.04 -7.90
N THR A 59 -3.19 24.61 -8.95
CA THR A 59 -3.64 23.50 -9.77
C THR A 59 -3.49 22.15 -9.03
N LEU A 60 -4.23 21.15 -9.46
CA LEU A 60 -4.11 19.79 -8.93
C LEU A 60 -2.68 19.28 -8.99
N GLY A 61 -1.97 19.57 -10.11
CA GLY A 61 -0.58 19.21 -10.30
C GLY A 61 0.36 19.88 -9.30
N GLU A 62 0.24 21.20 -9.10
CA GLU A 62 1.05 21.94 -8.13
C GLU A 62 0.81 21.49 -6.68
N VAL A 63 -0.44 21.18 -6.33
CA VAL A 63 -0.77 20.62 -5.01
C VAL A 63 -0.17 19.23 -4.85
N TYR A 64 -0.19 18.40 -5.91
CA TYR A 64 0.45 17.09 -5.90
C TYR A 64 1.97 17.21 -5.68
N ASP A 65 2.66 18.10 -6.41
CA ASP A 65 4.10 18.28 -6.31
C ASP A 65 4.52 18.73 -4.90
N ARG A 66 3.74 19.62 -4.27
CA ARG A 66 3.94 20.01 -2.87
C ARG A 66 3.71 18.85 -1.89
N TRP A 67 2.67 18.04 -2.13
CA TRP A 67 2.34 16.91 -1.28
C TRP A 67 3.38 15.80 -1.37
N ILE A 68 3.79 15.41 -2.59
CA ILE A 68 4.73 14.32 -2.79
C ILE A 68 6.09 14.62 -2.15
N SER A 69 6.59 15.86 -2.27
CA SER A 69 7.84 16.28 -1.64
C SER A 69 7.83 16.16 -0.12
N ARG A 70 6.65 16.23 0.51
CA ARG A 70 6.53 16.06 1.97
C ARG A 70 6.50 14.61 2.43
N ILE A 71 6.05 13.70 1.56
CA ILE A 71 5.89 12.29 1.92
C ILE A 71 7.00 11.40 1.35
N GLU A 72 7.81 11.89 0.41
CA GLU A 72 8.83 11.07 -0.27
C GLU A 72 9.81 10.43 0.72
N HIS A 73 10.27 11.16 1.73
CA HIS A 73 11.22 10.65 2.75
C HIS A 73 10.62 9.62 3.72
N LYS A 74 9.29 9.52 3.79
CA LYS A 74 8.56 8.63 4.70
C LYS A 74 7.88 7.48 3.97
N SER A 75 7.90 7.49 2.64
CA SER A 75 7.18 6.54 1.81
C SER A 75 8.10 5.50 1.19
N THR A 76 7.61 4.29 1.03
CA THR A 76 8.36 3.27 0.27
C THR A 76 8.36 3.61 -1.22
N LYS A 77 9.39 3.14 -1.94
CA LYS A 77 9.48 3.30 -3.41
C LYS A 77 8.20 2.83 -4.13
N ASN A 78 7.60 1.73 -3.70
CA ASN A 78 6.36 1.22 -4.29
C ASN A 78 5.16 2.14 -4.04
N THR A 79 5.08 2.76 -2.87
CA THR A 79 4.04 3.75 -2.55
C THR A 79 4.20 4.98 -3.43
N LEU A 80 5.42 5.50 -3.54
CA LEU A 80 5.72 6.65 -4.42
C LEU A 80 5.39 6.33 -5.88
N ASN A 81 5.79 5.14 -6.38
CA ASN A 81 5.43 4.72 -7.74
C ASN A 81 3.91 4.69 -7.96
N SER A 82 3.14 4.22 -6.97
CA SER A 82 1.68 4.23 -7.05
C SER A 82 1.10 5.65 -7.15
N HIS A 83 1.65 6.59 -6.37
CA HIS A 83 1.24 8.00 -6.43
C HIS A 83 1.65 8.65 -7.75
N ASN A 84 2.86 8.40 -8.24
CA ASN A 84 3.34 8.90 -9.53
C ASN A 84 2.48 8.38 -10.69
N MET A 85 2.05 7.13 -10.63
CA MET A 85 1.11 6.58 -11.63
C MET A 85 -0.25 7.29 -11.60
N ALA A 86 -0.71 7.75 -10.44
CA ALA A 86 -1.90 8.60 -10.34
C ALA A 86 -1.65 9.99 -10.96
N ARG A 87 -0.49 10.59 -10.68
CA ARG A 87 -0.10 11.91 -11.24
C ARG A 87 -0.11 11.91 -12.78
N ILE A 88 0.44 10.85 -13.39
CA ILE A 88 0.44 10.69 -14.85
C ILE A 88 -1.00 10.67 -15.40
N ARG A 89 -1.95 10.04 -14.68
CA ARG A 89 -3.34 9.89 -15.09
C ARG A 89 -4.22 11.13 -14.86
N PHE A 90 -3.72 12.16 -14.17
CA PHE A 90 -4.45 13.41 -14.07
C PHE A 90 -4.72 14.05 -15.44
N GLY A 91 -3.85 13.83 -16.43
CA GLY A 91 -4.00 14.41 -17.76
C GLY A 91 -4.23 15.92 -17.70
N ASN A 92 -5.20 16.41 -18.44
CA ASN A 92 -5.56 17.84 -18.48
C ASN A 92 -6.06 18.37 -17.13
N MET A 93 -6.64 17.51 -16.28
CA MET A 93 -7.09 17.89 -14.93
C MET A 93 -5.93 18.39 -14.04
N ALA A 94 -4.70 17.99 -14.33
CA ALA A 94 -3.52 18.48 -13.62
C ALA A 94 -3.39 20.01 -13.63
N ASN A 95 -3.86 20.67 -14.68
CA ASN A 95 -3.80 22.12 -14.87
C ASN A 95 -5.02 22.86 -14.32
N VAL A 96 -6.01 22.14 -13.81
CA VAL A 96 -7.22 22.75 -13.24
C VAL A 96 -6.97 23.11 -11.77
N PRO A 97 -7.35 24.33 -11.32
CA PRO A 97 -7.29 24.67 -9.91
C PRO A 97 -8.06 23.66 -9.06
N ILE A 98 -7.42 23.10 -8.04
CA ILE A 98 -8.01 22.04 -7.21
C ILE A 98 -9.35 22.47 -6.57
N ALA A 99 -9.51 23.75 -6.26
CA ALA A 99 -10.73 24.32 -5.71
C ALA A 99 -11.93 24.26 -6.67
N LYS A 100 -11.69 24.13 -7.98
CA LYS A 100 -12.73 24.00 -9.00
C LYS A 100 -13.17 22.56 -9.22
N LEU A 101 -12.37 21.58 -8.77
CA LEU A 101 -12.69 20.16 -8.93
C LEU A 101 -13.79 19.78 -7.92
N LYS A 102 -14.95 19.35 -8.44
CA LYS A 102 -16.11 18.89 -7.70
C LYS A 102 -16.29 17.38 -7.90
N ALA A 103 -17.25 16.79 -7.19
CA ALA A 103 -17.52 15.36 -7.24
C ALA A 103 -17.71 14.86 -8.68
N ASP A 104 -18.55 15.53 -9.47
CA ASP A 104 -18.84 15.13 -10.85
C ASP A 104 -17.58 15.13 -11.73
N HIS A 105 -16.75 16.18 -11.65
CA HIS A 105 -15.50 16.24 -12.41
C HIS A 105 -14.54 15.08 -12.07
N LEU A 106 -14.51 14.68 -10.78
CA LEU A 106 -13.66 13.58 -10.31
C LEU A 106 -14.24 12.22 -10.68
N GLN A 107 -15.58 12.11 -10.72
CA GLN A 107 -16.27 10.90 -11.17
C GLN A 107 -16.07 10.70 -12.67
N ASP A 108 -16.36 11.72 -13.48
CA ASP A 108 -16.14 11.69 -14.94
C ASP A 108 -14.70 11.29 -15.29
N TRP A 109 -13.73 11.86 -14.55
CA TRP A 109 -12.33 11.48 -14.70
C TRP A 109 -12.08 10.00 -14.35
N MET A 110 -12.64 9.50 -13.24
CA MET A 110 -12.46 8.10 -12.81
C MET A 110 -13.11 7.13 -13.82
N ASP A 111 -14.26 7.50 -14.37
CA ASP A 111 -15.00 6.69 -15.33
C ASP A 111 -14.29 6.63 -16.68
N SER A 112 -13.63 7.72 -17.10
CA SER A 112 -12.83 7.79 -18.31
C SER A 112 -11.57 6.93 -18.29
N ILE A 113 -11.17 6.38 -17.13
CA ILE A 113 -9.94 5.60 -17.00
C ILE A 113 -10.23 4.11 -17.16
N GLU A 114 -9.65 3.50 -18.18
CA GLU A 114 -9.68 2.06 -18.39
C GLU A 114 -8.65 1.36 -17.51
N LEU A 115 -9.06 0.93 -16.32
CA LEU A 115 -8.25 0.19 -15.37
C LEU A 115 -9.10 -0.84 -14.61
N LYS A 116 -8.42 -1.90 -14.14
CA LYS A 116 -9.04 -2.87 -13.22
C LYS A 116 -9.53 -2.17 -11.94
N PRO A 117 -10.64 -2.61 -11.33
CA PRO A 117 -11.23 -2.00 -10.13
C PRO A 117 -10.24 -1.78 -9.00
N SER A 118 -9.37 -2.76 -8.75
CA SER A 118 -8.32 -2.66 -7.72
C SER A 118 -7.32 -1.53 -7.98
N SER A 119 -7.07 -1.16 -9.24
CA SER A 119 -6.22 -0.03 -9.61
C SER A 119 -6.96 1.30 -9.48
N LYS A 120 -8.24 1.36 -9.84
CA LYS A 120 -9.12 2.52 -9.61
C LYS A 120 -9.22 2.86 -8.11
N ILE A 121 -9.35 1.84 -7.25
CA ILE A 121 -9.34 2.03 -5.79
C ILE A 121 -8.03 2.67 -5.29
N ARG A 122 -6.89 2.28 -5.84
CA ARG A 122 -5.60 2.92 -5.50
C ARG A 122 -5.55 4.36 -5.96
N LEU A 123 -6.08 4.67 -7.15
CA LEU A 123 -6.21 6.05 -7.63
C LEU A 123 -7.10 6.88 -6.71
N LYS A 124 -8.30 6.38 -6.37
CA LYS A 124 -9.19 7.03 -5.40
C LYS A 124 -8.49 7.28 -4.06
N SER A 125 -7.74 6.29 -3.55
CA SER A 125 -6.97 6.44 -2.31
C SER A 125 -5.92 7.56 -2.43
N THR A 126 -5.21 7.66 -3.54
CA THR A 126 -4.23 8.73 -3.79
C THR A 126 -4.93 10.10 -3.85
N MET A 127 -6.05 10.21 -4.57
CA MET A 127 -6.84 11.44 -4.64
C MET A 127 -7.35 11.87 -3.26
N ASN A 128 -7.86 10.93 -2.48
CA ASN A 128 -8.31 11.22 -1.11
C ASN A 128 -7.18 11.77 -0.23
N GLN A 129 -5.98 11.19 -0.31
CA GLN A 129 -4.83 11.67 0.45
C GLN A 129 -4.41 13.07 0.00
N LEU A 130 -4.40 13.34 -1.30
CA LEU A 130 -4.07 14.63 -1.88
C LEU A 130 -5.08 15.71 -1.48
N PHE A 131 -6.38 15.42 -1.56
CA PHE A 131 -7.43 16.35 -1.15
C PHE A 131 -7.41 16.62 0.36
N ASN A 132 -7.13 15.60 1.18
CA ASN A 132 -6.95 15.77 2.62
C ASN A 132 -5.72 16.64 2.95
N TYR A 133 -4.63 16.48 2.18
CA TYR A 133 -3.48 17.38 2.28
C TYR A 133 -3.87 18.83 1.93
N ALA A 134 -4.66 19.02 0.89
CA ALA A 134 -5.12 20.33 0.47
C ALA A 134 -6.04 20.99 1.53
N ILE A 135 -6.91 20.22 2.19
CA ILE A 135 -7.73 20.71 3.33
C ILE A 135 -6.81 21.11 4.50
N LYS A 136 -5.89 20.22 4.91
CA LYS A 136 -4.98 20.47 6.03
C LYS A 136 -4.14 21.73 5.84
N ASN A 137 -3.86 22.12 4.61
CA ASN A 137 -3.10 23.31 4.27
C ASN A 137 -3.98 24.48 3.80
N SER A 138 -5.28 24.45 4.11
CA SER A 138 -6.25 25.53 3.81
C SER A 138 -6.35 25.91 2.32
N ILE A 139 -6.00 25.00 1.41
CA ILE A 139 -6.08 25.20 -0.04
C ILE A 139 -7.54 25.04 -0.52
N ILE A 140 -8.25 24.07 0.05
CA ILE A 140 -9.68 23.79 -0.20
C ILE A 140 -10.42 23.53 1.12
N LYS A 141 -11.74 23.59 1.09
CA LYS A 141 -12.60 23.35 2.27
C LYS A 141 -13.18 21.93 2.33
N THR A 142 -13.33 21.27 1.19
CA THR A 142 -14.06 19.99 1.08
C THR A 142 -13.23 18.99 0.27
N ASN A 143 -13.16 17.75 0.76
CA ASN A 143 -12.59 16.64 0.01
C ASN A 143 -13.67 15.99 -0.87
N TYR A 144 -13.76 16.42 -2.12
CA TYR A 144 -14.68 15.81 -3.08
C TYR A 144 -14.23 14.44 -3.58
N ALA A 145 -12.94 14.07 -3.45
CA ALA A 145 -12.45 12.77 -3.87
C ALA A 145 -13.00 11.59 -3.04
N GLN A 146 -13.53 11.85 -1.84
CA GLN A 146 -14.19 10.81 -1.04
C GLN A 146 -15.46 10.27 -1.68
N TYR A 147 -16.13 11.09 -2.51
CA TYR A 147 -17.41 10.75 -3.16
C TYR A 147 -17.22 10.00 -4.49
N ILE A 148 -15.99 9.79 -4.96
CA ILE A 148 -15.75 8.95 -6.15
C ILE A 148 -16.31 7.56 -5.87
N GLU A 149 -17.15 7.04 -6.74
CA GLU A 149 -17.71 5.69 -6.69
C GLU A 149 -16.97 4.77 -7.67
N ILE A 150 -16.88 3.50 -7.34
CA ILE A 150 -16.28 2.46 -8.17
C ILE A 150 -17.19 1.26 -8.08
N ASP A 151 -18.12 1.15 -9.03
CA ASP A 151 -19.22 0.18 -9.02
C ASP A 151 -18.78 -1.26 -9.39
N GLU A 152 -17.54 -1.43 -9.83
CA GLU A 152 -17.03 -2.73 -10.24
C GLU A 152 -16.72 -3.61 -9.03
N LYS A 153 -17.32 -4.80 -8.99
CA LYS A 153 -17.01 -5.82 -7.97
C LYS A 153 -15.56 -6.27 -8.08
N ILE A 154 -14.85 -6.19 -6.97
CA ILE A 154 -13.52 -6.81 -6.89
C ILE A 154 -13.74 -8.32 -6.80
N GLU A 155 -13.44 -9.04 -7.85
CA GLU A 155 -13.34 -10.48 -7.77
C GLU A 155 -12.24 -10.83 -6.74
N LYS A 156 -12.63 -11.61 -5.74
CA LYS A 156 -11.66 -12.18 -4.80
C LYS A 156 -10.82 -13.22 -5.54
N THR A 157 -9.80 -12.77 -6.24
CA THR A 157 -8.84 -13.64 -6.90
C THR A 157 -7.88 -14.20 -5.87
N GLY A 158 -8.04 -15.44 -5.50
CA GLY A 158 -7.07 -16.14 -4.66
C GLY A 158 -7.48 -17.58 -4.55
N LYS A 159 -6.70 -18.38 -5.24
CA LYS A 159 -6.80 -19.84 -5.21
C LYS A 159 -5.93 -20.36 -4.05
N ILE A 160 -6.19 -21.54 -3.59
CA ILE A 160 -5.28 -22.35 -2.76
C ILE A 160 -4.81 -23.52 -3.61
N PHE A 161 -3.60 -23.99 -3.38
CA PHE A 161 -3.14 -25.24 -4.00
C PHE A 161 -4.01 -26.40 -3.49
N THR A 162 -4.45 -27.27 -4.40
CA THR A 162 -5.19 -28.49 -4.08
C THR A 162 -4.27 -29.55 -3.49
N ASP A 163 -4.83 -30.59 -2.89
CA ASP A 163 -4.06 -31.70 -2.35
C ASP A 163 -3.29 -32.45 -3.44
N GLU A 164 -3.89 -32.59 -4.65
CA GLU A 164 -3.24 -33.20 -5.82
C GLU A 164 -2.08 -32.35 -6.34
N GLU A 165 -2.22 -31.03 -6.36
CA GLU A 165 -1.13 -30.12 -6.74
C GLU A 165 0.00 -30.15 -5.72
N ILE A 166 -0.31 -30.19 -4.42
CA ILE A 166 0.70 -30.30 -3.37
C ILE A 166 1.41 -31.65 -3.45
N LYS A 167 0.69 -32.74 -3.71
CA LYS A 167 1.28 -34.07 -3.96
C LYS A 167 2.24 -34.03 -5.13
N THR A 168 1.84 -33.45 -6.25
CA THR A 168 2.70 -33.28 -7.44
C THR A 168 3.97 -32.49 -7.12
N LEU A 169 3.86 -31.44 -6.29
CA LEU A 169 5.04 -30.70 -5.83
C LEU A 169 5.96 -31.59 -4.98
N TRP A 170 5.44 -32.41 -4.08
CA TRP A 170 6.24 -33.33 -3.28
C TRP A 170 6.97 -34.39 -4.11
N GLU A 171 6.31 -34.95 -5.12
CA GLU A 171 6.91 -35.89 -6.07
C GLU A 171 8.06 -35.26 -6.86
N ASN A 172 8.03 -33.96 -7.10
CA ASN A 172 9.03 -33.22 -7.87
C ASN A 172 9.95 -32.32 -7.00
N LYS A 173 10.06 -32.59 -5.68
CA LYS A 173 10.81 -31.77 -4.71
C LYS A 173 12.30 -31.58 -5.00
N ASN A 174 12.88 -32.37 -5.90
CA ASN A 174 14.28 -32.26 -6.34
C ASN A 174 14.49 -31.03 -7.26
N ASP A 175 13.43 -30.51 -7.91
CA ASP A 175 13.49 -29.25 -8.65
C ASP A 175 13.65 -28.08 -7.64
N PRO A 176 14.68 -27.22 -7.79
CA PRO A 176 14.89 -26.10 -6.88
C PRO A 176 13.71 -25.15 -6.80
N THR A 177 12.96 -24.94 -7.88
CA THR A 177 11.77 -24.05 -7.88
C THR A 177 10.63 -24.69 -7.12
N VAL A 178 10.35 -25.96 -7.33
CA VAL A 178 9.35 -26.72 -6.56
C VAL A 178 9.70 -26.70 -5.08
N ARG A 179 10.95 -26.90 -4.74
CA ARG A 179 11.44 -26.94 -3.37
C ARG A 179 11.12 -25.65 -2.61
N TRP A 180 11.42 -24.49 -3.18
CA TRP A 180 11.11 -23.25 -2.46
C TRP A 180 9.61 -22.90 -2.49
N VAL A 181 8.81 -23.39 -3.46
CA VAL A 181 7.34 -23.29 -3.44
C VAL A 181 6.79 -24.09 -2.25
N LEU A 182 7.26 -25.33 -2.02
CA LEU A 182 6.91 -26.11 -0.84
C LEU A 182 7.30 -25.39 0.46
N ILE A 183 8.51 -24.80 0.52
CA ILE A 183 8.92 -24.00 1.69
C ILE A 183 7.93 -22.84 1.92
N LEU A 184 7.47 -22.14 0.89
CA LEU A 184 6.47 -21.09 1.03
C LEU A 184 5.11 -21.63 1.53
N ILE A 185 4.66 -22.78 1.01
CA ILE A 185 3.38 -23.40 1.40
C ILE A 185 3.39 -23.77 2.88
N TYR A 186 4.48 -24.35 3.41
CA TYR A 186 4.52 -24.84 4.79
C TYR A 186 5.01 -23.82 5.82
N THR A 187 5.59 -22.68 5.39
CA THR A 187 5.99 -21.60 6.30
C THR A 187 5.03 -20.41 6.27
N GLY A 188 4.21 -20.29 5.23
CA GLY A 188 3.36 -19.13 5.02
C GLY A 188 4.10 -17.82 4.77
N MET A 189 5.39 -17.85 4.47
CA MET A 189 6.18 -16.66 4.13
C MET A 189 5.68 -16.00 2.84
N ARG A 190 5.92 -14.70 2.72
CA ARG A 190 5.85 -14.04 1.42
C ARG A 190 7.12 -14.34 0.62
N ILE A 191 7.03 -14.46 -0.70
CA ILE A 191 8.20 -14.67 -1.57
C ILE A 191 9.29 -13.60 -1.33
N GLY A 192 8.92 -12.35 -1.06
CA GLY A 192 9.88 -11.29 -0.72
C GLY A 192 10.59 -11.51 0.62
N GLU A 193 9.96 -12.20 1.57
CA GLU A 193 10.57 -12.59 2.85
C GLU A 193 11.54 -13.75 2.63
N LEU A 194 11.13 -14.77 1.89
CA LEU A 194 11.98 -15.90 1.53
C LEU A 194 13.27 -15.45 0.82
N LEU A 195 13.18 -14.48 -0.08
CA LEU A 195 14.32 -13.86 -0.76
C LEU A 195 15.31 -13.16 0.19
N GLN A 196 14.91 -12.80 1.41
CA GLN A 196 15.80 -12.17 2.40
C GLN A 196 16.42 -13.17 3.38
N MET A 197 15.97 -14.42 3.39
CA MET A 197 16.46 -15.43 4.33
C MET A 197 17.93 -15.75 4.11
N THR A 198 18.68 -15.68 5.19
CA THR A 198 20.13 -15.98 5.25
C THR A 198 20.43 -16.90 6.42
N THR A 199 21.63 -17.47 6.44
CA THR A 199 22.09 -18.32 7.56
C THR A 199 22.01 -17.60 8.91
N THR A 200 22.15 -16.26 8.93
CA THR A 200 22.09 -15.46 10.17
C THR A 200 20.68 -15.31 10.73
N THR A 201 19.66 -15.58 9.93
CA THR A 201 18.24 -15.51 10.32
C THR A 201 17.60 -16.88 10.46
N MET A 202 18.39 -17.96 10.39
CA MET A 202 17.91 -19.33 10.46
C MET A 202 18.44 -20.05 11.69
N PHE A 203 17.54 -20.55 12.50
CA PHE A 203 17.81 -21.34 13.71
C PHE A 203 17.33 -22.77 13.46
N LEU A 204 18.03 -23.46 12.52
CA LEU A 204 17.58 -24.76 11.99
C LEU A 204 17.52 -25.86 13.05
N GLU A 205 18.44 -25.87 14.03
CA GLU A 205 18.41 -26.80 15.14
C GLU A 205 17.22 -26.61 16.06
N SER A 206 16.71 -25.35 16.14
CA SER A 206 15.52 -25.00 16.92
C SER A 206 14.25 -25.03 16.08
N GLY A 207 14.33 -25.34 14.78
CA GLY A 207 13.18 -25.52 13.90
C GLY A 207 12.49 -24.24 13.44
N TYR A 208 13.17 -23.09 13.43
CA TYR A 208 12.54 -21.85 13.00
C TYR A 208 13.51 -20.90 12.27
N MET A 209 12.92 -19.90 11.62
CA MET A 209 13.61 -18.75 11.02
C MET A 209 13.05 -17.46 11.63
N VAL A 210 13.80 -16.37 11.51
CA VAL A 210 13.33 -15.01 11.90
C VAL A 210 13.29 -14.14 10.66
N GLY A 211 12.16 -13.47 10.43
CA GLY A 211 11.99 -12.64 9.25
C GLY A 211 10.73 -11.78 9.30
N GLY A 212 10.50 -11.07 8.18
CA GLY A 212 9.37 -10.18 8.02
C GLY A 212 9.79 -8.79 7.54
N LEU A 213 9.15 -8.29 6.47
CA LEU A 213 9.65 -7.12 5.75
C LEU A 213 8.69 -5.94 5.69
N LYS A 214 7.39 -6.13 5.92
CA LYS A 214 6.41 -5.17 5.39
C LYS A 214 5.57 -4.44 6.43
N THR A 215 5.45 -4.95 7.62
CA THR A 215 4.61 -4.36 8.68
C THR A 215 5.30 -4.50 10.03
N GLU A 216 5.05 -3.57 10.95
CA GLU A 216 5.56 -3.66 12.32
C GLU A 216 5.20 -5.01 13.00
N ALA A 217 3.99 -5.53 12.75
CA ALA A 217 3.56 -6.81 13.29
C ALA A 217 4.23 -8.04 12.62
N GLY A 218 4.83 -7.85 11.46
CA GLY A 218 5.52 -8.92 10.71
C GLY A 218 7.03 -8.86 10.81
N LYS A 219 7.59 -7.75 11.31
CA LYS A 219 9.02 -7.55 11.44
C LYS A 219 9.57 -8.45 12.53
N ASP A 220 10.70 -9.09 12.24
CA ASP A 220 11.42 -9.96 13.18
C ASP A 220 10.56 -11.08 13.81
N ARG A 221 9.48 -11.52 13.10
CA ARG A 221 8.65 -12.59 13.60
C ARG A 221 9.33 -13.95 13.48
N VAL A 222 8.99 -14.85 14.39
CA VAL A 222 9.35 -16.25 14.31
C VAL A 222 8.52 -16.93 13.20
N ILE A 223 9.21 -17.64 12.30
CA ILE A 223 8.64 -18.42 11.20
C ILE A 223 9.00 -19.87 11.47
N PRO A 224 8.08 -20.67 12.00
CA PRO A 224 8.35 -22.07 12.31
C PRO A 224 8.54 -22.89 11.02
N ILE A 225 9.37 -23.90 11.09
CA ILE A 225 9.66 -24.85 10.00
C ILE A 225 9.03 -26.18 10.37
N HIS A 226 8.11 -26.66 9.55
CA HIS A 226 7.57 -28.02 9.71
C HIS A 226 8.69 -29.07 9.51
N ASN A 227 8.72 -30.13 10.32
CA ASN A 227 9.78 -31.15 10.30
C ASN A 227 9.98 -31.77 8.91
N ALA A 228 8.89 -32.04 8.18
CA ALA A 228 8.98 -32.65 6.84
C ALA A 228 9.63 -31.76 5.79
N ILE A 229 9.59 -30.42 5.94
CA ILE A 229 10.27 -29.51 5.00
C ILE A 229 11.67 -29.11 5.45
N MET A 230 12.10 -29.49 6.66
CA MET A 230 13.44 -29.17 7.14
C MET A 230 14.56 -29.69 6.19
N PRO A 231 14.48 -30.94 5.66
CA PRO A 231 15.44 -31.40 4.64
C PRO A 231 15.46 -30.50 3.40
N LEU A 232 14.29 -30.03 2.94
CA LEU A 232 14.17 -29.16 1.77
C LEU A 232 14.84 -27.79 2.02
N VAL A 233 14.69 -27.24 3.23
CA VAL A 233 15.32 -25.98 3.63
C VAL A 233 16.86 -26.16 3.66
N LYS A 234 17.36 -27.23 4.26
CA LYS A 234 18.78 -27.54 4.34
C LYS A 234 19.40 -27.76 2.95
N GLU A 235 18.70 -28.47 2.07
CA GLU A 235 19.13 -28.70 0.68
C GLU A 235 19.09 -27.42 -0.16
N GLN A 236 18.05 -26.62 -0.02
CA GLN A 236 17.92 -25.31 -0.71
C GLN A 236 19.04 -24.35 -0.29
N LEU A 237 19.38 -24.32 0.99
CA LEU A 237 20.48 -23.53 1.51
C LEU A 237 21.82 -24.05 1.00
N GLY A 238 22.07 -25.39 1.06
CA GLY A 238 23.33 -26.01 0.70
C GLY A 238 24.52 -25.38 1.44
N ARG A 239 25.54 -24.97 0.69
CA ARG A 239 26.73 -24.28 1.23
C ARG A 239 26.62 -22.74 1.13
N SER A 240 25.48 -22.20 0.75
CA SER A 240 25.30 -20.78 0.57
C SER A 240 24.89 -20.09 1.88
N LYS A 241 25.22 -18.80 1.97
CA LYS A 241 24.65 -17.93 3.02
C LYS A 241 23.21 -17.44 2.70
N GLN A 242 22.76 -17.62 1.46
CA GLN A 242 21.46 -17.19 0.96
C GLN A 242 20.56 -18.40 0.68
N LEU A 243 19.33 -18.39 1.17
CA LEU A 243 18.36 -19.45 0.88
C LEU A 243 17.94 -19.42 -0.59
N MET A 244 17.69 -18.24 -1.15
CA MET A 244 17.30 -18.04 -2.55
C MET A 244 18.44 -17.43 -3.36
N ARG A 245 19.06 -18.25 -4.21
CA ARG A 245 20.22 -17.86 -5.03
C ARG A 245 20.09 -18.34 -6.47
N ASN A 246 20.80 -17.69 -7.38
CA ASN A 246 21.01 -18.16 -8.74
C ASN A 246 22.13 -19.20 -8.80
N SER A 247 22.41 -19.75 -9.99
CA SER A 247 23.51 -20.72 -10.24
C SER A 247 24.90 -20.20 -9.86
N HIS A 248 25.09 -18.88 -9.83
CA HIS A 248 26.34 -18.22 -9.44
C HIS A 248 26.43 -17.95 -7.93
N GLY A 249 25.47 -18.39 -7.12
CA GLY A 249 25.43 -18.17 -5.68
C GLY A 249 24.94 -16.79 -5.25
N ASN A 250 24.58 -15.90 -6.18
CA ASN A 250 24.06 -14.57 -5.89
C ASN A 250 22.58 -14.61 -5.53
N LYS A 251 22.14 -13.70 -4.66
CA LYS A 251 20.75 -13.55 -4.27
C LYS A 251 19.85 -13.35 -5.49
N LEU A 252 18.74 -14.09 -5.55
CA LEU A 252 17.72 -13.90 -6.59
C LEU A 252 17.02 -12.55 -6.43
N THR A 253 16.77 -11.89 -7.56
CA THR A 253 15.85 -10.74 -7.57
C THR A 253 14.39 -11.20 -7.50
N TYR A 254 13.50 -10.32 -7.05
CA TYR A 254 12.07 -10.62 -7.02
C TYR A 254 11.53 -10.97 -8.42
N GLN A 255 11.94 -10.23 -9.45
CA GLN A 255 11.55 -10.48 -10.83
C GLN A 255 12.00 -11.86 -11.33
N THR A 256 13.22 -12.26 -11.00
CA THR A 256 13.73 -13.58 -11.39
C THR A 256 12.97 -14.70 -10.69
N ALA A 257 12.73 -14.55 -9.37
CA ALA A 257 11.94 -15.53 -8.63
C ALA A 257 10.50 -15.64 -9.17
N LEU A 258 9.89 -14.50 -9.55
CA LEU A 258 8.56 -14.48 -10.16
C LEU A 258 8.55 -15.24 -11.49
N ARG A 259 9.53 -14.99 -12.38
CA ARG A 259 9.65 -15.73 -13.65
C ARG A 259 9.80 -17.25 -13.47
N HIS A 260 10.58 -17.67 -12.46
CA HIS A 260 10.72 -19.12 -12.16
C HIS A 260 9.38 -19.70 -11.67
N PHE A 261 8.65 -18.94 -10.83
CA PHE A 261 7.33 -19.35 -10.36
C PHE A 261 6.34 -19.46 -11.53
N ASP A 262 6.27 -18.43 -12.39
CA ASP A 262 5.35 -18.41 -13.53
C ASP A 262 5.65 -19.55 -14.51
N ALA A 263 6.94 -19.84 -14.80
CA ALA A 263 7.36 -20.97 -15.63
C ALA A 263 6.97 -22.32 -15.00
N LEU A 264 7.05 -22.46 -13.67
CA LEU A 264 6.59 -23.67 -12.97
C LEU A 264 5.08 -23.83 -13.09
N MET A 265 4.30 -22.74 -12.95
CA MET A 265 2.84 -22.79 -13.10
C MET A 265 2.45 -23.16 -14.53
N GLU A 266 3.11 -22.58 -15.52
CA GLU A 266 2.92 -22.93 -16.94
C GLU A 266 3.22 -24.40 -17.23
N LYS A 267 4.34 -24.92 -16.69
CA LYS A 267 4.74 -26.35 -16.83
C LYS A 267 3.64 -27.32 -16.39
N TYR A 268 2.92 -26.98 -15.32
CA TYR A 268 1.86 -27.86 -14.78
C TYR A 268 0.44 -27.45 -15.23
N GLY A 269 0.28 -26.37 -15.99
CA GLY A 269 -1.01 -25.84 -16.41
C GLY A 269 -1.81 -25.22 -15.24
N TRP A 270 -1.13 -24.70 -14.21
CA TRP A 270 -1.76 -24.12 -13.03
C TRP A 270 -1.82 -22.59 -13.10
N GLU A 271 -2.84 -22.02 -12.48
CA GLU A 271 -3.05 -20.54 -12.46
C GLU A 271 -2.88 -19.96 -11.07
N HIS A 272 -1.77 -20.26 -10.37
CA HIS A 272 -1.47 -19.71 -9.08
C HIS A 272 -0.56 -18.47 -9.16
N LYS A 273 -0.62 -17.67 -8.09
CA LYS A 273 0.31 -16.55 -7.84
C LYS A 273 1.14 -16.86 -6.60
N PRO A 274 2.34 -16.28 -6.43
CA PRO A 274 3.17 -16.54 -5.24
C PRO A 274 2.44 -16.32 -3.92
N HIS A 275 1.45 -15.42 -3.86
CA HIS A 275 0.67 -15.19 -2.65
C HIS A 275 -0.31 -16.32 -2.32
N ASP A 276 -0.64 -17.17 -3.28
CA ASP A 276 -1.54 -18.30 -3.07
C ASP A 276 -0.89 -19.41 -2.24
N THR A 277 0.46 -19.54 -2.27
CA THR A 277 1.20 -20.42 -1.35
C THR A 277 0.91 -20.08 0.11
N ARG A 278 0.85 -18.78 0.43
CA ARG A 278 0.57 -18.31 1.79
C ARG A 278 -0.91 -18.50 2.18
N LYS A 279 -1.85 -18.42 1.22
CA LYS A 279 -3.26 -18.76 1.47
C LYS A 279 -3.40 -20.25 1.75
N THR A 280 -2.69 -21.07 0.99
CA THR A 280 -2.59 -22.51 1.20
C THR A 280 -2.04 -22.83 2.59
N ALA A 281 -0.96 -22.17 3.02
CA ALA A 281 -0.42 -22.31 4.37
C ALA A 281 -1.49 -22.03 5.45
N VAL A 282 -2.23 -20.92 5.31
CA VAL A 282 -3.31 -20.58 6.25
C VAL A 282 -4.41 -21.64 6.24
N SER A 283 -4.78 -22.15 5.07
CA SER A 283 -5.77 -23.22 4.92
C SER A 283 -5.31 -24.50 5.59
N LEU A 284 -4.09 -24.96 5.34
CA LEU A 284 -3.48 -26.14 5.95
C LEU A 284 -3.44 -26.04 7.49
N MET A 285 -2.99 -24.89 8.01
CA MET A 285 -2.97 -24.63 9.45
C MET A 285 -4.37 -24.67 10.06
N HIS A 286 -5.37 -24.11 9.37
CA HIS A 286 -6.76 -24.14 9.82
C HIS A 286 -7.30 -25.58 9.84
N THR A 287 -7.07 -26.35 8.79
CA THR A 287 -7.47 -27.78 8.69
C THR A 287 -6.80 -28.62 9.78
N ALA A 288 -5.56 -28.29 10.14
CA ALA A 288 -4.84 -28.95 11.25
C ALA A 288 -5.31 -28.52 12.65
N GLY A 289 -6.37 -27.71 12.76
CA GLY A 289 -6.94 -27.26 14.03
C GLY A 289 -6.06 -26.26 14.80
N ILE A 290 -5.12 -25.58 14.11
CA ILE A 290 -4.29 -24.55 14.74
C ILE A 290 -5.15 -23.31 15.01
N PRO A 291 -5.17 -22.78 16.26
CA PRO A 291 -5.95 -21.61 16.60
C PRO A 291 -5.62 -20.41 15.72
N ILE A 292 -6.65 -19.66 15.29
CA ILE A 292 -6.50 -18.56 14.34
C ILE A 292 -5.53 -17.48 14.80
N GLU A 293 -5.43 -17.25 16.11
CA GLU A 293 -4.47 -16.30 16.71
C GLU A 293 -3.03 -16.79 16.48
N THR A 294 -2.78 -18.09 16.63
CA THR A 294 -1.47 -18.69 16.35
C THR A 294 -1.13 -18.59 14.86
N VAL A 295 -2.11 -18.86 13.98
CA VAL A 295 -1.95 -18.68 12.53
C VAL A 295 -1.58 -17.23 12.20
N ARG A 296 -2.26 -16.26 12.80
CA ARG A 296 -1.96 -14.82 12.61
C ARG A 296 -0.53 -14.46 13.01
N ILE A 297 -0.05 -15.00 14.14
CA ILE A 297 1.33 -14.81 14.61
C ILE A 297 2.30 -15.39 13.56
N ILE A 298 2.14 -16.64 13.16
CA ILE A 298 3.01 -17.33 12.20
C ILE A 298 3.08 -16.57 10.89
N VAL A 299 1.92 -16.17 10.33
CA VAL A 299 1.91 -15.48 9.05
C VAL A 299 2.18 -13.95 9.16
N GLY A 300 2.23 -13.37 10.35
CA GLY A 300 2.47 -11.94 10.55
C GLY A 300 1.34 -11.07 10.01
N HIS A 301 0.11 -11.38 10.40
CA HIS A 301 -1.05 -10.52 10.20
C HIS A 301 -1.23 -9.64 11.44
N SER A 302 -1.35 -8.32 11.25
CA SER A 302 -1.69 -7.41 12.35
C SER A 302 -3.10 -7.71 12.85
N GLY A 303 -3.23 -8.03 14.14
CA GLY A 303 -4.53 -8.08 14.83
C GLY A 303 -5.20 -6.70 14.83
N LYS A 304 -6.54 -6.67 14.84
CA LYS A 304 -7.33 -5.42 14.80
C LYS A 304 -7.42 -4.69 16.16
N GLY A 305 -6.73 -5.14 17.21
CA GLY A 305 -6.83 -4.55 18.56
C GLY A 305 -5.50 -4.44 19.30
N VAL A 306 -5.39 -3.43 20.19
CA VAL A 306 -4.23 -3.22 21.07
C VAL A 306 -4.08 -4.41 22.03
N THR A 307 -5.16 -5.02 22.45
CA THR A 307 -5.21 -6.15 23.38
C THR A 307 -4.57 -7.42 22.78
N GLU A 308 -4.72 -7.68 21.47
CA GLU A 308 -4.10 -8.83 20.80
C GLU A 308 -2.56 -8.71 20.71
N LYS A 309 -2.01 -7.49 20.68
CA LYS A 309 -0.55 -7.27 20.60
C LYS A 309 0.18 -7.52 21.91
N VAL A 310 -0.49 -7.39 23.04
CA VAL A 310 0.16 -7.38 24.37
C VAL A 310 0.10 -8.74 25.08
N TYR A 311 -0.90 -9.56 24.77
CA TYR A 311 -1.19 -10.79 25.57
C TYR A 311 -0.90 -12.11 24.85
N LEU A 312 -0.60 -12.11 23.55
CA LEU A 312 -0.39 -13.35 22.78
C LEU A 312 1.08 -13.48 22.31
N THR A 313 1.99 -13.64 23.27
CA THR A 313 3.36 -14.07 22.98
C THR A 313 3.44 -15.58 23.03
N LYS A 314 3.76 -16.19 21.89
CA LYS A 314 4.09 -17.63 21.81
C LYS A 314 5.60 -17.80 21.65
N THR A 315 6.13 -18.79 22.34
CA THR A 315 7.55 -19.18 22.21
C THR A 315 7.81 -19.80 20.83
N PRO A 316 9.04 -19.74 20.32
CA PRO A 316 9.39 -20.43 19.06
C PRO A 316 9.03 -21.91 19.07
N SER A 317 9.21 -22.62 20.16
CA SER A 317 8.88 -24.06 20.30
C SER A 317 7.39 -24.31 20.17
N GLU A 318 6.53 -23.50 20.81
CA GLU A 318 5.07 -23.62 20.64
C GLU A 318 4.61 -23.41 19.20
N LEU A 319 5.27 -22.49 18.46
CA LEU A 319 4.98 -22.27 17.05
C LEU A 319 5.43 -23.43 16.18
N VAL A 320 6.59 -24.02 16.48
CA VAL A 320 7.10 -25.22 15.79
C VAL A 320 6.19 -26.43 16.07
N GLU A 321 5.77 -26.66 17.32
CA GLU A 321 4.79 -27.69 17.66
C GLU A 321 3.46 -27.47 16.93
N ALA A 322 3.01 -26.22 16.82
CA ALA A 322 1.78 -25.92 16.13
C ALA A 322 1.83 -26.30 14.65
N VAL A 323 2.88 -25.90 13.90
CA VAL A 323 2.94 -26.24 12.47
C VAL A 323 3.15 -27.73 12.22
N ASN A 324 3.77 -28.45 13.14
CA ASN A 324 3.94 -29.90 13.04
C ASN A 324 2.65 -30.70 13.20
N LYS A 325 1.51 -30.05 13.54
CA LYS A 325 0.17 -30.65 13.48
C LYS A 325 -0.36 -30.80 12.06
N ILE A 326 0.24 -30.11 11.09
CA ILE A 326 -0.15 -30.26 9.69
C ILE A 326 0.23 -31.66 9.22
N SER A 327 -0.75 -32.45 8.81
CA SER A 327 -0.49 -33.80 8.28
C SER A 327 0.07 -33.70 6.87
N ILE A 328 1.15 -34.42 6.60
CA ILE A 328 1.76 -34.56 5.27
C ILE A 328 1.76 -36.05 4.94
N THR A 329 0.96 -36.43 3.97
CA THR A 329 0.68 -37.83 3.61
C THR A 329 1.27 -38.19 2.24
N TYR A 330 2.28 -37.47 1.74
CA TYR A 330 2.84 -37.64 0.39
C TYR A 330 4.24 -38.24 0.39
#